data_54d4f7496d13813c70440df285c100ad
#
_entry.id   54d4f7496d13813c70440df285c100ad
#
_cell.length_a   1.000
_cell.length_b   1.000
_cell.length_c   1.000
_cell.angle_alpha   90.00
_cell.angle_beta   90.00
_cell.angle_gamma   90.00
#
_symmetry.space_group_name_H-M   'P 1'
#
loop_
_entity.id
_entity.type
_entity.pdbx_description
1 polymer ?
#
loop_
_entity_poly.entity_id
_entity_poly.type
_entity_poly.pdbx_seq_one_letter_code
_entity_poly.pdbx_strand_id
1 'polypeptide(L)'
;FEQIGAFGYGKEASSGLGKFTLLSIDACDFTTKSEHNAYLTLGPCLPQGGQWKPRDCYYTTTVKFGRHGAEAVYMGSPFKNPVLMAETGSVFTPQSMSSKLFIGRGVTGISKTIQQTVHQGYAPVLSVQIEQGADR
;
A
#
# COMPACT_ATOMS: atom_id res chain seq x y z
N PHE A 1 11.57 -15.53 0.11
CA PHE A 1 11.86 -15.01 1.46
C PHE A 1 13.25 -15.44 1.93
N GLU A 2 13.70 -16.67 1.69
CA GLU A 2 15.05 -17.15 2.08
C GLU A 2 16.17 -16.25 1.58
N GLN A 3 16.13 -15.88 0.29
CA GLN A 3 17.12 -14.95 -0.28
C GLN A 3 17.09 -13.58 0.40
N ILE A 4 15.90 -13.05 0.68
CA ILE A 4 15.75 -11.78 1.40
C ILE A 4 16.34 -11.90 2.81
N GLY A 5 16.10 -13.03 3.49
CA GLY A 5 16.66 -13.29 4.80
C GLY A 5 18.19 -13.36 4.80
N ALA A 6 18.78 -13.97 3.78
CA ALA A 6 20.22 -14.08 3.65
C ALA A 6 20.91 -12.73 3.39
N PHE A 7 20.32 -11.86 2.56
CA PHE A 7 20.86 -10.53 2.26
C PHE A 7 20.51 -9.49 3.32
N GLY A 8 19.40 -9.66 4.02
CA GLY A 8 18.86 -8.70 4.97
C GLY A 8 17.73 -7.85 4.37
N TYR A 9 16.83 -7.42 5.25
CA TYR A 9 15.69 -6.56 4.92
C TYR A 9 15.75 -5.25 5.71
N GLY A 10 15.35 -4.15 5.05
CA GLY A 10 15.24 -2.85 5.70
C GLY A 10 16.41 -1.91 5.37
N LYS A 11 16.37 -0.73 6.01
CA LYS A 11 17.28 0.39 5.75
C LYS A 11 18.75 0.03 5.95
N GLU A 12 19.03 -0.81 6.92
CA GLU A 12 20.39 -1.19 7.32
C GLU A 12 20.88 -2.51 6.69
N ALA A 13 20.16 -3.03 5.69
CA ALA A 13 20.55 -4.28 5.01
C ALA A 13 21.93 -4.19 4.36
N SER A 14 22.31 -3.02 3.81
CA SER A 14 23.63 -2.77 3.25
C SER A 14 24.77 -2.84 4.29
N SER A 15 24.45 -2.65 5.56
CA SER A 15 25.38 -2.77 6.69
C SER A 15 25.39 -4.17 7.31
N GLY A 16 24.74 -5.14 6.66
CA GLY A 16 24.66 -6.53 7.13
C GLY A 16 23.61 -6.79 8.21
N LEU A 17 22.78 -5.80 8.53
CA LEU A 17 21.67 -5.95 9.47
C LEU A 17 20.40 -6.42 8.77
N GLY A 18 19.37 -6.77 9.55
CA GLY A 18 18.07 -7.21 9.03
C GLY A 18 18.08 -8.61 8.41
N LYS A 19 19.11 -9.41 8.67
CA LYS A 19 19.15 -10.83 8.30
C LYS A 19 18.22 -11.63 9.18
N PHE A 20 17.57 -12.63 8.59
CA PHE A 20 16.67 -13.55 9.31
C PHE A 20 16.71 -14.93 8.67
N THR A 21 16.37 -15.93 9.45
CA THR A 21 16.16 -17.30 8.97
C THR A 21 14.68 -17.57 8.88
N LEU A 22 14.22 -18.05 7.73
CA LEU A 22 12.85 -18.48 7.56
C LEU A 22 12.67 -19.85 8.24
N LEU A 23 11.76 -19.91 9.21
CA LEU A 23 11.48 -21.16 9.94
C LEU A 23 10.38 -21.97 9.27
N SER A 24 9.29 -21.31 8.84
CA SER A 24 8.20 -21.94 8.09
C SER A 24 7.47 -20.91 7.24
N ILE A 25 6.75 -21.38 6.22
CA ILE A 25 5.73 -20.63 5.49
C ILE A 25 4.48 -21.48 5.49
N ASP A 26 3.45 -21.00 6.16
CA ASP A 26 2.17 -21.68 6.21
C ASP A 26 1.14 -20.89 5.38
N ALA A 27 0.31 -21.60 4.63
CA ALA A 27 -0.81 -20.99 3.93
C ALA A 27 -1.83 -20.50 4.96
N CYS A 28 -2.23 -19.24 4.84
CA CYS A 28 -3.29 -18.69 5.66
C CYS A 28 -4.47 -18.33 4.78
N ASP A 29 -5.62 -18.93 5.07
CA ASP A 29 -6.87 -18.60 4.38
C ASP A 29 -7.57 -17.47 5.13
N PHE A 30 -7.59 -16.29 4.52
CA PHE A 30 -8.31 -15.12 5.03
C PHE A 30 -9.75 -15.02 4.47
N THR A 31 -10.22 -16.05 3.76
CA THR A 31 -11.60 -16.05 3.28
C THR A 31 -12.55 -16.23 4.46
N THR A 32 -13.14 -15.14 4.88
CA THR A 32 -14.27 -15.18 5.80
C THR A 32 -15.49 -15.73 5.02
N LYS A 33 -16.21 -16.67 5.63
CA LYS A 33 -17.41 -17.30 5.03
C LYS A 33 -18.64 -16.38 5.02
N SER A 34 -18.49 -15.12 5.38
CA SER A 34 -19.58 -14.14 5.46
C SER A 34 -19.65 -13.28 4.20
N GLU A 35 -20.80 -12.69 3.96
CA GLU A 35 -20.95 -11.66 2.93
C GLU A 35 -20.02 -10.48 3.24
N HIS A 36 -19.36 -9.97 2.22
CA HIS A 36 -18.46 -8.84 2.35
C HIS A 36 -19.03 -7.66 1.59
N ASN A 37 -18.85 -6.45 2.11
CA ASN A 37 -19.28 -5.24 1.45
C ASN A 37 -18.17 -4.17 1.33
N ALA A 38 -17.02 -4.40 1.95
CA ALA A 38 -15.91 -3.45 1.97
C ALA A 38 -14.54 -4.13 1.93
N TYR A 39 -13.50 -3.34 1.66
CA TYR A 39 -12.09 -3.72 1.74
C TYR A 39 -11.40 -2.97 2.87
N LEU A 40 -10.73 -3.69 3.74
CA LEU A 40 -9.80 -3.16 4.75
C LEU A 40 -8.38 -3.19 4.20
N THR A 41 -7.68 -2.06 4.17
CA THR A 41 -6.31 -1.98 3.64
C THR A 41 -5.27 -2.40 4.68
N LEU A 42 -4.32 -3.23 4.27
CA LEU A 42 -3.18 -3.67 5.10
C LEU A 42 -1.93 -2.81 4.91
N GLY A 43 -2.02 -1.76 4.14
CA GLY A 43 -0.97 -0.79 3.89
C GLY A 43 -1.52 0.53 3.36
N PRO A 44 -0.70 1.59 3.30
CA PRO A 44 -1.13 2.84 2.71
C PRO A 44 -1.35 2.68 1.20
N CYS A 45 -2.40 3.31 0.67
CA CYS A 45 -2.75 3.19 -0.74
C CYS A 45 -3.25 4.50 -1.37
N LEU A 46 -3.33 4.47 -2.69
CA LEU A 46 -3.92 5.52 -3.52
C LEU A 46 -5.21 4.97 -4.14
N PRO A 47 -6.38 5.20 -3.51
CA PRO A 47 -7.65 4.58 -3.91
C PRO A 47 -8.25 5.20 -5.19
N GLN A 48 -7.62 6.22 -5.76
CA GLN A 48 -8.12 6.93 -6.95
C GLN A 48 -8.28 5.97 -8.14
N GLY A 49 -9.36 6.16 -8.88
CA GLY A 49 -9.73 5.31 -10.03
C GLY A 49 -10.60 4.10 -9.66
N GLY A 50 -10.85 3.86 -8.39
CA GLY A 50 -11.85 2.91 -7.92
C GLY A 50 -13.26 3.52 -7.94
N GLN A 51 -14.25 2.67 -8.17
CA GLN A 51 -15.66 3.07 -8.04
C GLN A 51 -16.11 2.82 -6.59
N TRP A 52 -15.97 3.85 -5.77
CA TRP A 52 -16.26 3.80 -4.33
C TRP A 52 -17.61 4.44 -4.01
N LYS A 53 -18.19 4.04 -2.88
CA LYS A 53 -19.32 4.72 -2.22
C LYS A 53 -18.74 5.70 -1.20
N PRO A 54 -18.66 7.01 -1.47
CA PRO A 54 -17.87 7.93 -0.64
C PRO A 54 -18.35 8.02 0.81
N ARG A 55 -19.65 7.85 1.06
CA ARG A 55 -20.24 7.91 2.41
C ARG A 55 -19.86 6.73 3.29
N ASP A 56 -19.50 5.59 2.67
CA ASP A 56 -19.16 4.34 3.33
C ASP A 56 -17.65 4.06 3.26
N CYS A 57 -16.83 5.08 3.02
CA CYS A 57 -15.38 4.99 3.04
C CYS A 57 -14.82 5.73 4.25
N TYR A 58 -13.98 5.03 5.02
CA TYR A 58 -13.40 5.53 6.26
C TYR A 58 -11.89 5.47 6.14
N TYR A 59 -11.24 6.62 6.13
CA TYR A 59 -9.79 6.70 6.02
C TYR A 59 -9.24 8.00 6.61
N THR A 60 -8.04 7.93 7.10
CA THR A 60 -7.17 9.07 7.35
C THR A 60 -6.15 9.20 6.23
N THR A 61 -5.54 10.36 6.10
CA THR A 61 -4.55 10.61 5.06
C THR A 61 -3.16 10.71 5.67
N THR A 62 -2.18 10.18 4.96
CA THR A 62 -0.76 10.32 5.29
C THR A 62 0.02 10.84 4.08
N VAL A 63 1.07 11.61 4.32
CA VAL A 63 1.94 12.12 3.27
C VAL A 63 3.23 11.34 3.25
N LYS A 64 3.57 10.77 2.10
CA LYS A 64 4.85 10.09 1.88
C LYS A 64 5.82 11.00 1.15
N PHE A 65 6.95 11.25 1.79
CA PHE A 65 8.09 11.94 1.21
C PHE A 65 9.11 10.90 0.73
N GLY A 66 9.38 10.89 -0.56
CA GLY A 66 10.35 9.98 -1.13
C GLY A 66 11.67 10.67 -1.47
N ARG A 67 12.76 9.92 -1.40
CA ARG A 67 14.07 10.33 -1.89
C ARG A 67 14.58 9.29 -2.87
N HIS A 68 15.28 9.73 -3.90
CA HIS A 68 16.02 8.83 -4.78
C HIS A 68 17.22 8.24 -4.04
N GLY A 69 17.52 6.99 -4.33
CA GLY A 69 18.73 6.32 -3.86
C GLY A 69 19.79 6.26 -4.96
N ALA A 70 20.91 5.63 -4.63
CA ALA A 70 22.02 5.41 -5.52
C ALA A 70 22.52 6.68 -6.24
N GLU A 71 22.90 6.59 -7.51
CA GLU A 71 23.45 7.70 -8.28
C GLU A 71 22.52 8.89 -8.44
N ALA A 72 21.22 8.66 -8.39
CA ALA A 72 20.22 9.71 -8.50
C ALA A 72 20.24 10.73 -7.35
N VAL A 73 20.91 10.40 -6.23
CA VAL A 73 21.15 11.35 -5.13
C VAL A 73 22.00 12.54 -5.58
N TYR A 74 22.89 12.31 -6.55
CA TYR A 74 23.84 13.30 -7.07
C TYR A 74 23.30 14.05 -8.29
N MET A 75 22.14 13.68 -8.83
CA MET A 75 21.54 14.24 -10.03
C MET A 75 20.57 15.38 -9.68
N GLY A 76 21.04 16.53 -9.21
CA GLY A 76 20.23 17.73 -9.01
C GLY A 76 19.32 17.64 -7.77
N SER A 77 18.02 17.33 -7.93
CA SER A 77 17.09 17.22 -6.80
C SER A 77 16.87 15.76 -6.41
N PRO A 78 17.37 15.31 -5.24
CA PRO A 78 17.17 13.93 -4.80
C PRO A 78 15.76 13.67 -4.25
N PHE A 79 14.97 14.71 -4.01
CA PHE A 79 13.65 14.60 -3.41
C PHE A 79 12.56 14.43 -4.47
N LYS A 80 11.62 13.53 -4.18
CA LYS A 80 10.38 13.35 -4.94
C LYS A 80 9.32 14.31 -4.40
N ASN A 81 8.37 14.66 -5.25
CA ASN A 81 7.17 15.35 -4.78
C ASN A 81 6.43 14.51 -3.74
N PRO A 82 5.85 15.12 -2.71
CA PRO A 82 5.07 14.41 -1.72
C PRO A 82 3.83 13.76 -2.35
N VAL A 83 3.48 12.57 -1.86
CA VAL A 83 2.30 11.84 -2.32
C VAL A 83 1.35 11.68 -1.14
N LEU A 84 0.12 12.17 -1.29
CA LEU A 84 -0.95 12.00 -0.31
C LEU A 84 -1.61 10.64 -0.53
N MET A 85 -1.63 9.82 0.51
CA MET A 85 -2.16 8.46 0.48
C MET A 85 -3.20 8.26 1.58
N ALA A 86 -4.11 7.31 1.38
CA ALA A 86 -4.91 6.77 2.48
C ALA A 86 -4.01 5.89 3.36
N GLU A 87 -4.19 5.98 4.67
CA GLU A 87 -3.36 5.28 5.64
C GLU A 87 -3.76 3.81 5.78
N THR A 88 -2.86 3.00 6.33
CA THR A 88 -3.15 1.60 6.68
C THR A 88 -4.38 1.50 7.59
N GLY A 89 -5.21 0.49 7.39
CA GLY A 89 -6.46 0.32 8.13
C GLY A 89 -7.62 1.12 7.57
N SER A 90 -7.45 1.75 6.40
CA SER A 90 -8.53 2.41 5.70
C SER A 90 -9.55 1.41 5.16
N VAL A 91 -10.82 1.80 5.19
CA VAL A 91 -11.94 0.99 4.69
C VAL A 91 -12.53 1.65 3.45
N PHE A 92 -12.66 0.87 2.39
CA PHE A 92 -13.23 1.31 1.12
C PHE A 92 -14.39 0.41 0.69
N THR A 93 -15.57 0.99 0.58
CA THR A 93 -16.77 0.30 0.10
C THR A 93 -16.93 0.53 -1.39
N PRO A 94 -16.82 -0.52 -2.23
CA PRO A 94 -17.01 -0.40 -3.67
C PRO A 94 -18.49 -0.31 -4.03
N GLN A 95 -18.80 0.25 -5.19
CA GLN A 95 -20.17 0.22 -5.75
C GLN A 95 -20.64 -1.21 -6.04
N SER A 96 -19.70 -2.07 -6.49
CA SER A 96 -19.93 -3.49 -6.70
C SER A 96 -18.77 -4.27 -6.09
N MET A 97 -19.08 -5.19 -5.18
CA MET A 97 -18.09 -6.03 -4.52
C MET A 97 -17.53 -7.07 -5.49
N SER A 98 -16.24 -7.28 -5.44
CA SER A 98 -15.53 -8.31 -6.19
C SER A 98 -14.36 -8.86 -5.36
N SER A 99 -13.90 -10.06 -5.69
CA SER A 99 -12.72 -10.60 -5.02
C SER A 99 -11.46 -9.85 -5.51
N LYS A 100 -10.80 -9.13 -4.61
CA LYS A 100 -9.55 -8.44 -4.87
C LYS A 100 -8.52 -8.77 -3.81
N LEU A 101 -7.27 -8.96 -4.24
CA LEU A 101 -6.14 -9.14 -3.33
C LEU A 101 -5.49 -7.80 -2.95
N PHE A 102 -5.66 -6.77 -3.77
CA PHE A 102 -5.13 -5.43 -3.55
C PHE A 102 -6.00 -4.36 -4.21
N ILE A 103 -5.89 -3.14 -3.71
CA ILE A 103 -6.48 -1.92 -4.29
C ILE A 103 -5.41 -0.85 -4.42
N GLY A 104 -5.71 0.19 -5.19
CA GLY A 104 -4.81 1.33 -5.40
C GLY A 104 -4.20 1.37 -6.78
N ARG A 105 -3.23 2.26 -6.96
CA ARG A 105 -2.52 2.44 -8.24
C ARG A 105 -1.12 3.01 -8.03
N GLY A 106 -0.26 2.87 -9.03
CA GLY A 106 0.99 3.62 -9.13
C GLY A 106 0.76 5.08 -9.52
N VAL A 107 1.64 5.97 -9.06
CA VAL A 107 1.62 7.41 -9.41
C VAL A 107 2.92 7.79 -10.08
N THR A 108 2.80 8.42 -11.24
CA THR A 108 3.89 8.99 -12.03
C THR A 108 3.98 10.51 -11.82
N GLY A 109 4.99 11.16 -12.43
CA GLY A 109 5.12 12.62 -12.35
C GLY A 109 5.58 13.16 -10.99
N ILE A 110 6.07 12.29 -10.13
CA ILE A 110 6.51 12.64 -8.77
C ILE A 110 8.00 13.02 -8.67
N SER A 111 8.73 12.92 -9.75
CA SER A 111 10.17 13.26 -9.79
C SER A 111 10.48 14.24 -10.89
N LYS A 112 11.22 15.29 -10.53
CA LYS A 112 11.77 16.25 -11.48
C LYS A 112 13.04 15.72 -12.18
N THR A 113 13.74 14.81 -11.52
CA THR A 113 15.03 14.28 -11.96
C THR A 113 14.87 13.04 -12.83
N ILE A 114 13.97 12.13 -12.44
CA ILE A 114 13.74 10.86 -13.15
C ILE A 114 12.25 10.77 -13.47
N GLN A 115 11.88 11.12 -14.69
CA GLN A 115 10.46 11.20 -15.11
C GLN A 115 9.73 9.85 -15.06
N GLN A 116 10.44 8.73 -15.27
CA GLN A 116 9.88 7.39 -15.24
C GLN A 116 9.62 6.87 -13.80
N THR A 117 9.92 7.69 -12.78
CA THR A 117 9.69 7.30 -11.40
C THR A 117 8.21 7.06 -11.13
N VAL A 118 7.91 5.89 -10.60
CA VAL A 118 6.58 5.51 -10.12
C VAL A 118 6.61 5.37 -8.60
N HIS A 119 5.65 5.98 -7.92
CA HIS A 119 5.40 5.69 -6.52
C HIS A 119 4.40 4.55 -6.41
N GLN A 120 4.74 3.54 -5.62
CA GLN A 120 3.86 2.42 -5.35
C GLN A 120 2.71 2.89 -4.44
N GLY A 121 1.48 2.75 -4.90
CA GLY A 121 0.29 3.14 -4.17
C GLY A 121 -0.74 2.01 -4.06
N TYR A 122 -0.31 0.76 -4.16
CA TYR A 122 -1.14 -0.41 -3.96
C TYR A 122 -1.04 -0.89 -2.51
N ALA A 123 -2.16 -1.32 -1.93
CA ALA A 123 -2.18 -2.03 -0.66
C ALA A 123 -2.89 -3.38 -0.80
N PRO A 124 -2.37 -4.45 -0.18
CA PRO A 124 -3.14 -5.67 0.04
C PRO A 124 -4.40 -5.35 0.84
N VAL A 125 -5.47 -6.10 0.59
CA VAL A 125 -6.74 -5.89 1.29
C VAL A 125 -7.30 -7.19 1.83
N LEU A 126 -8.06 -7.04 2.91
CA LEU A 126 -8.99 -8.06 3.40
C LEU A 126 -10.41 -7.64 3.05
N SER A 127 -11.20 -8.58 2.55
CA SER A 127 -12.63 -8.40 2.39
C SER A 127 -13.31 -8.47 3.76
N VAL A 128 -14.07 -7.45 4.11
CA VAL A 128 -14.71 -7.31 5.41
C VAL A 128 -16.19 -6.95 5.27
N GLN A 129 -16.97 -7.27 6.30
CA GLN A 129 -18.33 -6.82 6.48
C GLN A 129 -18.32 -5.60 7.40
N ILE A 130 -18.87 -4.49 6.95
CA ILE A 130 -19.12 -3.31 7.77
C ILE A 130 -20.62 -3.05 7.85
N GLU A 131 -21.08 -2.55 8.99
CA GLU A 131 -22.44 -2.00 9.11
C GLU A 131 -22.49 -0.69 8.32
N GLN A 132 -23.42 -0.60 7.38
CA GLN A 132 -23.67 0.66 6.71
C GLN A 132 -24.37 1.57 7.70
N GLY A 133 -23.80 2.74 7.96
CA GLY A 133 -24.42 3.72 8.86
C GLY A 133 -25.83 4.04 8.35
N ALA A 134 -26.82 3.86 9.24
CA ALA A 134 -28.15 4.35 8.99
C ALA A 134 -28.07 5.85 8.63
N ASP A 135 -28.77 6.26 7.61
CA ASP A 135 -28.82 7.64 7.14
C ASP A 135 -28.96 8.61 8.33
N ARG A 136 -27.88 9.41 8.54
CA ARG A 136 -27.91 10.57 9.43
C ARG A 136 -28.16 11.81 8.62
#